data_6cf28fd1734ca63163800802a0524f45
#
_entry.id   6cf28fd1734ca63163800802a0524f45
#
_cell.length_a   1.000
_cell.length_b   1.000
_cell.length_c   1.000
_cell.angle_alpha   90.00
_cell.angle_beta   90.00
_cell.angle_gamma   90.00
#
_symmetry.space_group_name_H-M   'P 1'
#
loop_
_entity.id
_entity.type
_entity.pdbx_description
1 polymer ?
#
loop_
_entity_poly.entity_id
_entity_poly.type
_entity_poly.pdbx_seq_one_letter_code
_entity_poly.pdbx_strand_id
1 'polypeptide(L)'
;EEAVTYDGLAELEQVDVGVDLVGGGVLEGCLSLLKPLGTAIAVGSAGGPWPDVSLTWLVGRNIGIHGFYLGRLAAREPERVRRAADDLLGLWERGAIHPVVGAELPLEHAPEAHRLLEERRSTGKVVLVP
;
A
#
# COMPACT_ATOMS: atom_id res chain seq x y z
N GLU A 1 12.57 1.77 12.70
CA GLU A 1 11.52 2.23 11.78
C GLU A 1 11.38 3.74 11.93
N GLU A 2 11.26 4.43 10.82
CA GLU A 2 11.03 5.86 10.75
C GLU A 2 9.68 6.09 10.04
N ALA A 3 8.88 7.02 10.56
CA ALA A 3 7.62 7.44 9.96
C ALA A 3 7.74 8.91 9.56
N VAL A 4 7.47 9.20 8.31
CA VAL A 4 7.48 10.56 7.76
C VAL A 4 6.18 10.86 7.04
N THR A 5 5.86 12.14 6.89
CA THR A 5 4.79 12.59 6.00
C THR A 5 5.22 12.46 4.54
N TYR A 6 4.27 12.50 3.61
CA TYR A 6 4.60 12.42 2.17
C TYR A 6 5.53 13.55 1.72
N ASP A 7 5.44 14.72 2.33
CA ASP A 7 6.33 15.85 2.03
C ASP A 7 7.78 15.60 2.49
N GLY A 8 7.97 14.73 3.50
CA GLY A 8 9.28 14.33 4.01
C GLY A 8 9.94 13.17 3.26
N LEU A 9 9.28 12.59 2.25
CA LEU A 9 9.84 11.45 1.51
C LEU A 9 11.22 11.76 0.91
N ALA A 10 11.42 12.98 0.42
CA ALA A 10 12.67 13.38 -0.23
C ALA A 10 13.88 13.42 0.73
N GLU A 11 13.65 13.43 2.04
CA GLU A 11 14.69 13.47 3.08
C GLU A 11 15.13 12.06 3.52
N LEU A 12 14.41 11.02 3.10
CA LEU A 12 14.73 9.64 3.43
C LEU A 12 15.95 9.13 2.67
N GLU A 13 16.65 8.18 3.28
CA GLU A 13 17.69 7.42 2.60
C GLU A 13 17.10 6.58 1.45
N GLN A 14 17.90 6.37 0.43
CA GLN A 14 17.52 5.53 -0.70
C GLN A 14 17.29 4.07 -0.27
N VAL A 15 16.30 3.43 -0.89
CA VAL A 15 15.85 2.07 -0.58
C VAL A 15 16.00 1.14 -1.78
N ASP A 16 16.08 -0.16 -1.51
CA ASP A 16 16.12 -1.20 -2.55
C ASP A 16 14.71 -1.54 -3.05
N VAL A 17 13.70 -1.43 -2.18
CA VAL A 17 12.29 -1.72 -2.51
C VAL A 17 11.39 -0.65 -1.91
N GLY A 18 10.49 -0.12 -2.73
CA GLY A 18 9.39 0.73 -2.30
C GLY A 18 8.04 0.06 -2.59
N VAL A 19 7.08 0.18 -1.66
CA VAL A 19 5.70 -0.32 -1.87
C VAL A 19 4.75 0.86 -1.80
N ASP A 20 4.08 1.14 -2.90
CA ASP A 20 3.13 2.25 -3.00
C ASP A 20 1.68 1.75 -3.06
N LEU A 21 0.86 2.23 -2.13
CA LEU A 21 -0.57 1.94 -2.00
C LEU A 21 -1.43 3.17 -2.40
N VAL A 22 -0.79 4.29 -2.74
CA VAL A 22 -1.44 5.60 -2.83
C VAL A 22 -1.51 6.12 -4.27
N GLY A 23 -0.46 5.91 -5.06
CA GLY A 23 -0.38 6.43 -6.44
C GLY A 23 -0.07 7.93 -6.50
N GLY A 24 -0.31 8.54 -7.65
CA GLY A 24 -0.06 9.97 -7.88
C GLY A 24 1.36 10.38 -7.53
N GLY A 25 1.54 11.54 -6.93
CA GLY A 25 2.85 12.07 -6.53
C GLY A 25 3.58 11.23 -5.46
N VAL A 26 2.87 10.37 -4.71
CA VAL A 26 3.50 9.47 -3.73
C VAL A 26 4.30 8.39 -4.44
N LEU A 27 3.78 7.84 -5.55
CA LEU A 27 4.55 6.90 -6.38
C LEU A 27 5.79 7.59 -6.99
N GLU A 28 5.67 8.83 -7.45
CA GLU A 28 6.83 9.59 -7.97
C GLU A 28 7.91 9.76 -6.89
N GLY A 29 7.51 10.12 -5.67
CA GLY A 29 8.39 10.19 -4.50
C GLY A 29 9.05 8.85 -4.21
N CYS A 30 8.28 7.76 -4.18
CA CYS A 30 8.76 6.41 -3.98
C CYS A 30 9.82 6.01 -5.03
N LEU A 31 9.56 6.30 -6.31
CA LEU A 31 10.50 6.02 -7.40
C LEU A 31 11.80 6.83 -7.28
N SER A 32 11.71 8.07 -6.78
CA SER A 32 12.87 8.94 -6.57
C SER A 32 13.82 8.43 -5.50
N LEU A 33 13.30 7.68 -4.52
CA LEU A 33 14.05 7.09 -3.42
C LEU A 33 14.73 5.76 -3.77
N LEU A 34 14.45 5.18 -4.93
CA LEU A 34 15.06 3.90 -5.28
C LEU A 34 16.56 4.04 -5.58
N LYS A 35 17.35 3.13 -5.00
CA LYS A 35 18.73 2.89 -5.40
C LYS A 35 18.79 2.33 -6.82
N PRO A 36 19.94 2.40 -7.49
CA PRO A 36 20.16 1.62 -8.71
C PRO A 36 19.83 0.13 -8.49
N LEU A 37 19.13 -0.49 -9.43
CA LEU A 37 18.55 -1.84 -9.38
C LEU A 37 17.39 -2.01 -8.37
N GLY A 38 16.96 -0.94 -7.72
CA GLY A 38 15.78 -0.93 -6.86
C GLY A 38 14.48 -1.05 -7.63
N THR A 39 13.41 -1.45 -6.93
CA THR A 39 12.10 -1.71 -7.54
C THR A 39 10.97 -1.08 -6.71
N ALA A 40 10.06 -0.37 -7.36
CA ALA A 40 8.78 0.01 -6.78
C ALA A 40 7.70 -1.03 -7.10
N ILE A 41 6.86 -1.34 -6.12
CA ILE A 41 5.66 -2.16 -6.28
C ILE A 41 4.44 -1.25 -6.15
N ALA A 42 3.77 -1.00 -7.27
CA ALA A 42 2.56 -0.18 -7.33
C ALA A 42 1.33 -1.06 -7.09
N VAL A 43 0.60 -0.80 -6.00
CA VAL A 43 -0.53 -1.63 -5.52
C VAL A 43 -1.85 -0.89 -5.59
N GLY A 44 -1.87 0.41 -5.28
CA GLY A 44 -3.09 1.21 -5.19
C GLY A 44 -2.94 2.62 -5.74
N SER A 45 -4.06 3.28 -5.99
CA SER A 45 -4.13 4.65 -6.53
C SER A 45 -5.15 5.52 -5.77
N ALA A 46 -5.24 5.33 -4.45
CA ALA A 46 -6.18 6.07 -3.60
C ALA A 46 -5.92 7.59 -3.58
N GLY A 47 -4.70 8.02 -3.87
CA GLY A 47 -4.30 9.44 -3.91
C GLY A 47 -4.42 10.09 -5.29
N GLY A 48 -4.90 9.37 -6.30
CA GLY A 48 -5.06 9.92 -7.65
C GLY A 48 -4.60 8.96 -8.76
N PRO A 49 -4.66 9.39 -10.02
CA PRO A 49 -4.26 8.56 -11.15
C PRO A 49 -2.77 8.21 -11.09
N TRP A 50 -2.42 7.10 -11.72
CA TRP A 50 -1.02 6.71 -11.90
C TRP A 50 -0.28 7.75 -12.73
N PRO A 51 0.95 8.15 -12.32
CA PRO A 51 1.77 9.04 -13.12
C PRO A 51 2.24 8.36 -14.40
N ASP A 52 2.46 9.16 -15.44
CA ASP A 52 3.12 8.70 -16.66
C ASP A 52 4.63 8.57 -16.39
N VAL A 53 5.14 7.34 -16.40
CA VAL A 53 6.54 7.06 -16.12
C VAL A 53 7.31 6.81 -17.41
N SER A 54 8.32 7.64 -17.67
CA SER A 54 9.18 7.52 -18.84
C SER A 54 10.09 6.29 -18.75
N LEU A 55 10.02 5.41 -19.77
CA LEU A 55 10.95 4.28 -19.87
C LEU A 55 12.42 4.75 -19.94
N THR A 56 12.68 5.85 -20.65
CA THR A 56 14.04 6.43 -20.71
C THR A 56 14.54 6.83 -19.33
N TRP A 57 13.67 7.36 -18.50
CA TRP A 57 14.02 7.74 -17.13
C TRP A 57 14.31 6.51 -16.26
N LEU A 58 13.49 5.44 -16.36
CA LEU A 58 13.73 4.17 -15.65
C LEU A 58 15.08 3.55 -16.04
N VAL A 59 15.36 3.50 -17.36
CA VAL A 59 16.62 2.97 -17.89
C VAL A 59 17.80 3.81 -17.40
N GLY A 60 17.69 5.14 -17.45
CA GLY A 60 18.76 6.04 -17.01
C GLY A 60 19.11 5.92 -15.53
N ARG A 61 18.16 5.48 -14.69
CA ARG A 61 18.37 5.26 -13.26
C ARG A 61 18.61 3.79 -12.88
N ASN A 62 18.47 2.86 -13.82
CA ASN A 62 18.51 1.41 -13.56
C ASN A 62 17.52 0.97 -12.47
N ILE A 63 16.26 1.41 -12.55
CA ILE A 63 15.20 1.05 -11.59
C ILE A 63 14.02 0.39 -12.28
N GLY A 64 13.20 -0.33 -11.51
CA GLY A 64 12.02 -1.03 -12.02
C GLY A 64 10.72 -0.63 -11.33
N ILE A 65 9.61 -0.91 -12.03
CA ILE A 65 8.26 -0.81 -11.45
C ILE A 65 7.54 -2.12 -11.71
N HIS A 66 6.93 -2.67 -10.66
CA HIS A 66 6.00 -3.78 -10.75
C HIS A 66 4.59 -3.33 -10.36
N GLY A 67 3.63 -3.55 -11.25
CA GLY A 67 2.21 -3.45 -10.90
C GLY A 67 1.75 -4.71 -10.15
N PHE A 68 1.02 -4.54 -9.05
CA PHE A 68 0.42 -5.63 -8.30
C PHE A 68 -1.09 -5.40 -8.15
N TYR A 69 -1.89 -6.35 -8.63
CA TYR A 69 -3.34 -6.34 -8.46
C TYR A 69 -3.82 -7.68 -7.90
N LEU A 70 -4.17 -7.69 -6.62
CA LEU A 70 -4.57 -8.90 -5.88
C LEU A 70 -5.77 -9.60 -6.53
N GLY A 71 -6.78 -8.87 -6.98
CA GLY A 71 -7.97 -9.47 -7.61
C GLY A 71 -7.64 -10.29 -8.85
N ARG A 72 -6.70 -9.82 -9.68
CA ARG A 72 -6.24 -10.57 -10.86
C ARG A 72 -5.40 -11.78 -10.49
N LEU A 73 -4.57 -11.65 -9.46
CA LEU A 73 -3.78 -12.77 -8.95
C LEU A 73 -4.69 -13.86 -8.38
N ALA A 74 -5.69 -13.48 -7.57
CA ALA A 74 -6.67 -14.40 -7.00
C ALA A 74 -7.47 -15.16 -8.06
N ALA A 75 -7.83 -14.49 -9.15
CA ALA A 75 -8.54 -15.13 -10.26
C ALA A 75 -7.68 -16.14 -11.05
N ARG A 76 -6.36 -15.94 -11.11
CA ARG A 76 -5.45 -16.79 -11.90
C ARG A 76 -4.73 -17.83 -11.07
N GLU A 77 -4.39 -17.50 -9.86
CA GLU A 77 -3.60 -18.34 -8.93
C GLU A 77 -4.28 -18.39 -7.53
N PRO A 78 -5.54 -18.88 -7.42
CA PRO A 78 -6.29 -18.85 -6.17
C PRO A 78 -5.59 -19.59 -5.03
N GLU A 79 -4.91 -20.68 -5.32
CA GLU A 79 -4.18 -21.47 -4.32
C GLU A 79 -2.95 -20.71 -3.76
N ARG A 80 -2.33 -19.85 -4.56
CA ARG A 80 -1.24 -19.00 -4.10
C ARG A 80 -1.74 -17.94 -3.12
N VAL A 81 -2.88 -17.32 -3.44
CA VAL A 81 -3.51 -16.32 -2.57
C VAL A 81 -4.02 -16.98 -1.29
N ARG A 82 -4.62 -18.17 -1.38
CA ARG A 82 -5.05 -18.93 -0.20
C ARG A 82 -3.90 -19.22 0.75
N ARG A 83 -2.78 -19.78 0.24
CA ARG A 83 -1.59 -20.05 1.07
C ARG A 83 -1.08 -18.77 1.76
N ALA A 84 -1.02 -17.65 1.04
CA ALA A 84 -0.59 -16.39 1.63
C ALA A 84 -1.55 -15.90 2.72
N ALA A 85 -2.87 -16.12 2.56
CA ALA A 85 -3.87 -15.80 3.58
C ALA A 85 -3.71 -16.72 4.81
N ASP A 86 -3.50 -18.02 4.60
CA ASP A 86 -3.28 -18.99 5.70
C ASP A 86 -2.00 -18.64 6.48
N ASP A 87 -0.93 -18.25 5.79
CA ASP A 87 0.32 -17.79 6.44
C ASP A 87 0.10 -16.55 7.29
N LEU A 88 -0.68 -15.55 6.78
CA LEU A 88 -1.02 -14.34 7.53
C LEU A 88 -1.90 -14.65 8.75
N LEU A 89 -2.90 -15.51 8.62
CA LEU A 89 -3.73 -15.95 9.73
C LEU A 89 -2.89 -16.66 10.79
N GLY A 90 -1.98 -17.53 10.39
CA GLY A 90 -1.06 -18.19 11.31
C GLY A 90 -0.11 -17.21 12.03
N LEU A 91 0.32 -16.12 11.38
CA LEU A 91 1.08 -15.05 12.03
C LEU A 91 0.24 -14.30 13.07
N TRP A 92 -1.02 -14.02 12.76
CA TRP A 92 -1.96 -13.39 13.67
C TRP A 92 -2.26 -14.26 14.89
N GLU A 93 -2.58 -15.54 14.68
CA GLU A 93 -2.85 -16.50 15.77
C GLU A 93 -1.68 -16.64 16.76
N ARG A 94 -0.45 -16.55 16.26
CA ARG A 94 0.77 -16.55 17.09
C ARG A 94 1.11 -15.20 17.71
N GLY A 95 0.30 -14.17 17.46
CA GLY A 95 0.58 -12.82 17.95
C GLY A 95 1.81 -12.16 17.31
N ALA A 96 2.25 -12.62 16.13
CA ALA A 96 3.36 -12.00 15.41
C ALA A 96 2.94 -10.74 14.62
N ILE A 97 1.65 -10.62 14.30
CA ILE A 97 1.05 -9.42 13.73
C ILE A 97 -0.21 -9.05 14.51
N HIS A 98 -0.45 -7.76 14.65
CA HIS A 98 -1.59 -7.21 15.39
C HIS A 98 -2.31 -6.18 14.52
N PRO A 99 -3.40 -6.57 13.80
CA PRO A 99 -4.22 -5.60 13.09
C PRO A 99 -4.80 -4.57 14.06
N VAL A 100 -4.60 -3.30 13.76
CA VAL A 100 -5.17 -2.22 14.58
C VAL A 100 -6.59 -1.93 14.11
N VAL A 101 -7.57 -2.08 14.98
CA VAL A 101 -8.94 -1.60 14.79
C VAL A 101 -9.04 -0.22 15.43
N GLY A 102 -9.23 0.81 14.62
CA GLY A 102 -9.28 2.20 15.07
C GLY A 102 -10.71 2.67 15.39
N ALA A 103 -11.72 2.06 14.77
CA ALA A 103 -13.12 2.33 15.06
C ALA A 103 -13.99 1.10 14.75
N GLU A 104 -14.95 0.84 15.63
CA GLU A 104 -16.06 -0.09 15.40
C GLU A 104 -17.37 0.71 15.41
N LEU A 105 -18.17 0.55 14.36
CA LEU A 105 -19.44 1.25 14.20
C LEU A 105 -20.53 0.25 13.83
N PRO A 106 -21.78 0.46 14.28
CA PRO A 106 -22.92 -0.30 13.79
C PRO A 106 -23.05 -0.18 12.26
N LEU A 107 -23.57 -1.22 11.61
CA LEU A 107 -23.71 -1.25 10.15
C LEU A 107 -24.53 -0.07 9.60
N GLU A 108 -25.55 0.39 10.32
CA GLU A 108 -26.37 1.56 10.00
C GLU A 108 -25.56 2.87 9.98
N HIS A 109 -24.38 2.90 10.62
CA HIS A 109 -23.46 4.04 10.63
C HIS A 109 -22.41 3.97 9.51
N ALA A 110 -22.61 3.17 8.48
CA ALA A 110 -21.72 3.10 7.32
C ALA A 110 -21.38 4.46 6.69
N PRO A 111 -22.32 5.43 6.58
CA PRO A 111 -21.98 6.77 6.08
C PRO A 111 -20.96 7.53 6.95
N GLU A 112 -20.94 7.28 8.26
CA GLU A 112 -19.95 7.85 9.17
C GLU A 112 -18.59 7.19 8.98
N ALA A 113 -18.56 5.86 8.84
CA ALA A 113 -17.34 5.12 8.54
C ALA A 113 -16.67 5.60 7.25
N HIS A 114 -17.45 5.84 6.19
CA HIS A 114 -16.94 6.41 4.94
C HIS A 114 -16.34 7.80 5.13
N ARG A 115 -17.02 8.69 5.87
CA ARG A 115 -16.48 10.03 6.16
C ARG A 115 -15.16 9.99 6.92
N LEU A 116 -15.00 9.08 7.89
CA LEU A 116 -13.74 8.91 8.62
C LEU A 116 -12.57 8.57 7.68
N LEU A 117 -12.82 7.71 6.67
CA LEU A 117 -11.82 7.34 5.67
C LEU A 117 -11.53 8.49 4.70
N GLU A 118 -12.57 9.14 4.16
CA GLU A 118 -12.45 10.22 3.17
C GLU A 118 -11.74 11.45 3.76
N GLU A 119 -12.03 11.77 5.02
CA GLU A 119 -11.42 12.88 5.76
C GLU A 119 -10.03 12.52 6.33
N ARG A 120 -9.52 11.30 6.08
CA ARG A 120 -8.23 10.79 6.60
C ARG A 120 -8.11 10.88 8.13
N ARG A 121 -9.22 10.71 8.84
CA ARG A 121 -9.31 10.76 10.31
C ARG A 121 -9.24 9.40 10.98
N SER A 122 -9.13 8.33 10.19
CA SER A 122 -9.02 6.97 10.70
C SER A 122 -7.56 6.57 10.90
N THR A 123 -7.28 5.89 12.01
CA THR A 123 -6.03 5.17 12.24
C THR A 123 -6.37 3.68 12.39
N GLY A 124 -5.72 2.82 11.61
CA GLY A 124 -6.08 1.40 11.57
C GLY A 124 -7.33 1.13 10.73
N LYS A 125 -8.00 0.03 11.02
CA LYS A 125 -9.22 -0.40 10.31
C LYS A 125 -10.47 0.24 10.92
N VAL A 126 -11.40 0.63 10.06
CA VAL A 126 -12.77 0.96 10.45
C VAL A 126 -13.62 -0.28 10.17
N VAL A 127 -14.25 -0.83 11.20
CA VAL A 127 -15.05 -2.07 11.13
C VAL A 127 -16.52 -1.72 11.31
N LEU A 128 -17.38 -2.28 10.46
CA LEU A 128 -18.83 -2.24 10.62
C LEU A 128 -19.31 -3.55 11.24
N VAL A 129 -20.09 -3.44 12.29
CA VAL A 129 -20.64 -4.59 13.02
C VAL A 129 -22.14 -4.65 12.74
N PRO A 130 -22.70 -5.83 12.36
CA PRO A 130 -24.14 -6.03 12.14
C PRO A 130 -24.99 -5.79 13.37
#